data_befdf89bb92fea234e69bb748573958e
#
_entry.id   befdf89bb92fea234e69bb748573958e
#
_cell.length_a   1.000
_cell.length_b   1.000
_cell.length_c   1.000
_cell.angle_alpha   90.00
_cell.angle_beta   90.00
_cell.angle_gamma   90.00
#
_symmetry.space_group_name_H-M   'P 1'
#
loop_
_entity.id
_entity.type
_entity.pdbx_description
1 polymer ?
#
loop_
_entity_poly.entity_id
_entity_poly.type
_entity_poly.pdbx_seq_one_letter_code
_entity_poly.pdbx_strand_id
1 'polypeptide(L)'
;MSKIDFKGLSVENIAKYWRYCRIYGVTNATRLALRRLRKPMGVPPADLTPLLFPRTADSEDLVCPVDKTVSVVIPTRNAGQYIEQLVRKLRAQQGIQPCEIVLVDSGSTDGTVTFAEQEGVKVVQISPDAFTHSFSRNMGADAATGDYLLFMVQDALPLTALWLWEMVTALETNDLAAVSCAEYPRTDCDLFYGFLIHSHYNSGPTDQDRILGWNESCSSYMGLRSSAQMSDVAALIRRDVFEKHRYRTAYAEDLDLGIRLIRDGHRLGFLHRTRVLHSHNRSSYYFLKRGYVDARFLVEVFPNFVFPEVEDAIKLFCDTFMIWNRVGQVTREIDGLEFPLPTRALMESVLTVLGAPQTKLYSAAEGLDPELREFMQRLSEHCRTALSESTMKANMIRPHVMAHFERLREWVCSIYDVADRRLAAEILAALEKIFALHSGTHMAYLYLTLANQAKLDETLIALDRVMIAGV
;
A
#
# COMPACT_ATOMS: atom_id res chain seq x y z
N MET A 1 23.52 -24.66 -8.86
CA MET A 1 22.13 -25.08 -9.12
C MET A 1 21.39 -25.09 -7.79
N SER A 2 20.68 -24.01 -7.44
CA SER A 2 19.90 -23.92 -6.22
C SER A 2 18.64 -24.77 -6.35
N LYS A 3 18.36 -25.59 -5.36
CA LYS A 3 17.14 -26.42 -5.27
C LYS A 3 15.90 -25.53 -5.36
N ILE A 4 15.09 -25.77 -6.37
CA ILE A 4 13.76 -25.15 -6.52
C ILE A 4 12.85 -25.85 -5.51
N ASP A 5 12.33 -25.13 -4.56
CA ASP A 5 11.37 -25.64 -3.60
C ASP A 5 9.96 -25.64 -4.20
N PHE A 6 9.44 -26.82 -4.48
CA PHE A 6 8.12 -27.03 -5.12
C PHE A 6 6.93 -26.98 -4.14
N LYS A 7 7.11 -26.59 -2.89
CA LYS A 7 6.04 -26.53 -1.89
C LYS A 7 4.94 -25.46 -2.14
N GLY A 8 5.05 -24.67 -3.20
CA GLY A 8 4.10 -23.60 -3.53
C GLY A 8 3.07 -23.93 -4.64
N LEU A 9 2.96 -25.17 -5.09
CA LEU A 9 2.02 -25.55 -6.15
C LEU A 9 0.64 -25.92 -5.59
N SER A 10 -0.16 -24.93 -5.22
CA SER A 10 -1.60 -25.14 -4.98
C SER A 10 -2.35 -25.28 -6.31
N VAL A 11 -3.50 -25.99 -6.29
CA VAL A 11 -4.39 -26.14 -7.45
C VAL A 11 -4.79 -24.76 -8.02
N GLU A 12 -4.96 -23.78 -7.14
CA GLU A 12 -5.26 -22.39 -7.48
C GLU A 12 -4.11 -21.71 -8.24
N ASN A 13 -2.86 -21.92 -7.82
CA ASN A 13 -1.67 -21.40 -8.49
C ASN A 13 -1.47 -22.04 -9.89
N ILE A 14 -1.82 -23.30 -10.04
CA ILE A 14 -1.79 -24.00 -11.33
C ILE A 14 -2.88 -23.46 -12.26
N ALA A 15 -4.11 -23.28 -11.77
CA ALA A 15 -5.20 -22.68 -12.54
C ALA A 15 -4.87 -21.24 -12.97
N LYS A 16 -4.27 -20.47 -12.06
CA LYS A 16 -3.79 -19.11 -12.31
C LYS A 16 -2.69 -19.10 -13.38
N TYR A 17 -1.72 -20.02 -13.30
CA TYR A 17 -0.67 -20.17 -14.31
C TYR A 17 -1.26 -20.47 -15.70
N TRP A 18 -2.22 -21.40 -15.82
CA TRP A 18 -2.86 -21.72 -17.09
C TRP A 18 -3.70 -20.57 -17.64
N ARG A 19 -4.38 -19.80 -16.75
CA ARG A 19 -5.04 -18.55 -17.13
C ARG A 19 -4.05 -17.54 -17.71
N TYR A 20 -2.90 -17.37 -17.07
CA TYR A 20 -1.82 -16.52 -17.58
C TYR A 20 -1.23 -17.03 -18.90
N CYS A 21 -1.09 -18.34 -19.08
CA CYS A 21 -0.63 -18.92 -20.36
C CYS A 21 -1.59 -18.62 -21.53
N ARG A 22 -2.90 -18.63 -21.29
CA ARG A 22 -3.88 -18.26 -22.33
C ARG A 22 -3.84 -16.79 -22.70
N ILE A 23 -3.50 -15.94 -21.78
CA ILE A 23 -3.55 -14.48 -21.93
C ILE A 23 -2.21 -13.95 -22.46
N TYR A 24 -1.07 -14.43 -21.95
CA TYR A 24 0.27 -13.90 -22.23
C TYR A 24 1.13 -14.78 -23.12
N GLY A 25 0.69 -15.97 -23.46
CA GLY A 25 1.51 -17.04 -24.00
C GLY A 25 2.39 -17.69 -22.92
N VAL A 26 2.79 -18.94 -23.19
CA VAL A 26 3.52 -19.80 -22.24
C VAL A 26 4.85 -19.14 -21.78
N THR A 27 5.56 -18.48 -22.67
CA THR A 27 6.87 -17.85 -22.38
C THR A 27 6.73 -16.73 -21.33
N ASN A 28 5.76 -15.86 -21.47
CA ASN A 28 5.53 -14.75 -20.53
C ASN A 28 4.93 -15.24 -19.22
N ALA A 29 4.00 -16.20 -19.26
CA ALA A 29 3.44 -16.81 -18.05
C ALA A 29 4.52 -17.53 -17.23
N THR A 30 5.43 -18.25 -17.89
CA THR A 30 6.59 -18.91 -17.25
C THR A 30 7.55 -17.87 -16.67
N ARG A 31 7.81 -16.77 -17.37
CA ARG A 31 8.64 -15.66 -16.87
C ARG A 31 8.03 -15.03 -15.63
N LEU A 32 6.71 -14.82 -15.58
CA LEU A 32 5.96 -14.32 -14.42
C LEU A 32 5.98 -15.32 -13.26
N ALA A 33 5.80 -16.61 -13.52
CA ALA A 33 5.87 -17.66 -12.51
C ALA A 33 7.30 -17.77 -11.91
N LEU A 34 8.33 -17.72 -12.76
CA LEU A 34 9.71 -17.73 -12.32
C LEU A 34 10.10 -16.46 -11.55
N ARG A 35 9.50 -15.32 -11.86
CA ARG A 35 9.67 -14.09 -11.08
C ARG A 35 9.18 -14.26 -9.63
N ARG A 36 8.07 -14.96 -9.42
CA ARG A 36 7.53 -15.25 -8.07
C ARG A 36 8.38 -16.24 -7.27
N LEU A 37 9.14 -17.10 -7.97
CA LEU A 37 10.02 -18.08 -7.34
C LEU A 37 11.42 -17.53 -7.03
N ARG A 38 11.80 -16.37 -7.58
CA ARG A 38 13.08 -15.72 -7.29
C ARG A 38 12.87 -14.69 -6.17
N LYS A 39 13.55 -14.86 -5.06
CA LYS A 39 13.58 -13.85 -3.98
C LYS A 39 14.20 -12.56 -4.51
N PRO A 40 13.51 -11.41 -4.47
CA PRO A 40 14.13 -10.12 -4.73
C PRO A 40 15.20 -9.83 -3.66
N MET A 41 16.21 -9.06 -4.00
CA MET A 41 17.14 -8.57 -2.97
C MET A 41 16.40 -7.58 -2.08
N GLY A 42 16.36 -7.85 -0.79
CA GLY A 42 15.83 -6.94 0.20
C GLY A 42 16.64 -5.65 0.24
N VAL A 43 15.96 -4.53 0.44
CA VAL A 43 16.64 -3.26 0.72
C VAL A 43 17.26 -3.37 2.12
N PRO A 44 18.57 -3.17 2.27
CA PRO A 44 19.17 -3.20 3.61
C PRO A 44 18.61 -2.05 4.46
N PRO A 45 18.44 -2.27 5.75
CA PRO A 45 18.01 -1.21 6.66
C PRO A 45 19.11 -0.15 6.77
N ALA A 46 18.94 0.94 6.06
CA ALA A 46 19.74 2.15 6.25
C ALA A 46 19.10 3.02 7.35
N ASP A 47 19.00 2.49 8.56
CA ASP A 47 18.31 3.20 9.61
C ASP A 47 19.29 3.87 10.56
N LEU A 48 19.62 5.12 10.27
CA LEU A 48 20.44 5.99 11.09
C LEU A 48 19.64 7.04 11.85
N THR A 49 18.30 7.02 11.73
CA THR A 49 17.43 8.02 12.35
C THR A 49 17.42 7.84 13.88
N PRO A 50 17.65 8.88 14.67
CA PRO A 50 17.51 8.81 16.12
C PRO A 50 16.08 8.43 16.52
N LEU A 51 15.92 7.61 17.55
CA LEU A 51 14.63 7.33 18.14
C LEU A 51 14.11 8.54 18.91
N LEU A 52 12.86 8.92 18.72
CA LEU A 52 12.17 9.91 19.55
C LEU A 52 12.01 9.39 20.99
N PHE A 53 11.88 8.07 21.15
CA PHE A 53 11.84 7.37 22.42
C PHE A 53 13.09 6.49 22.53
N PRO A 54 14.23 7.07 22.96
CA PRO A 54 15.51 6.38 22.89
C PRO A 54 15.53 5.14 23.76
N ARG A 55 16.02 4.04 23.18
CA ARG A 55 16.50 2.92 23.96
C ARG A 55 17.89 3.24 24.45
N THR A 56 18.20 2.80 25.64
CA THR A 56 19.58 2.61 26.05
C THR A 56 20.07 1.35 25.37
N ALA A 57 20.93 1.52 24.36
CA ALA A 57 21.26 0.52 23.34
C ALA A 57 21.93 -0.78 23.85
N ASP A 58 22.30 -0.87 25.12
CA ASP A 58 23.22 -1.89 25.61
C ASP A 58 22.72 -2.70 26.82
N SER A 59 21.41 -2.69 27.10
CA SER A 59 20.95 -3.44 28.26
C SER A 59 19.59 -4.07 28.04
N GLU A 60 19.56 -5.34 27.64
CA GLU A 60 18.42 -6.24 27.91
C GLU A 60 18.03 -6.19 29.41
N ASP A 61 18.93 -5.75 30.26
CA ASP A 61 18.78 -5.59 31.71
C ASP A 61 17.93 -4.36 32.14
N LEU A 62 17.57 -3.45 31.23
CA LEU A 62 16.78 -2.25 31.54
C LEU A 62 15.35 -2.28 30.99
N VAL A 63 14.88 -3.40 30.46
CA VAL A 63 13.49 -3.56 30.07
C VAL A 63 12.63 -3.70 31.33
N CYS A 64 12.05 -2.59 31.80
CA CYS A 64 11.06 -2.66 32.86
C CYS A 64 9.80 -3.30 32.29
N PRO A 65 9.33 -4.44 32.86
CA PRO A 65 8.08 -5.04 32.41
C PRO A 65 6.92 -4.05 32.55
N VAL A 66 6.10 -3.94 31.52
CA VAL A 66 4.90 -3.13 31.57
C VAL A 66 3.76 -3.97 32.13
N ASP A 67 3.14 -3.50 33.23
CA ASP A 67 2.03 -4.18 33.90
C ASP A 67 0.67 -3.81 33.24
N LYS A 68 0.65 -3.80 31.91
CA LYS A 68 -0.54 -3.53 31.10
C LYS A 68 -0.77 -4.67 30.15
N THR A 69 -2.03 -5.00 29.93
CA THR A 69 -2.44 -6.08 29.03
C THR A 69 -2.74 -5.56 27.64
N VAL A 70 -2.34 -6.30 26.62
CA VAL A 70 -2.57 -5.97 25.22
C VAL A 70 -3.40 -7.05 24.55
N SER A 71 -4.48 -6.66 23.86
CA SER A 71 -5.22 -7.52 22.96
C SER A 71 -4.89 -7.15 21.51
N VAL A 72 -4.44 -8.11 20.75
CA VAL A 72 -4.11 -7.98 19.32
C VAL A 72 -5.31 -8.40 18.49
N VAL A 73 -5.89 -7.47 17.74
CA VAL A 73 -7.06 -7.69 16.88
C VAL A 73 -6.61 -7.77 15.43
N ILE A 74 -6.90 -8.91 14.78
CA ILE A 74 -6.41 -9.22 13.43
C ILE A 74 -7.58 -9.62 12.53
N PRO A 75 -8.09 -8.75 11.65
CA PRO A 75 -8.98 -9.16 10.57
C PRO A 75 -8.28 -10.17 9.67
N THR A 76 -8.96 -11.29 9.37
CA THR A 76 -8.30 -12.44 8.76
C THR A 76 -9.15 -13.04 7.65
N ARG A 77 -8.48 -13.41 6.55
CA ARG A 77 -9.04 -14.24 5.48
C ARG A 77 -7.93 -14.95 4.72
N ASN A 78 -7.94 -16.29 4.73
CA ASN A 78 -6.97 -17.12 4.01
C ASN A 78 -5.51 -16.67 4.25
N ALA A 79 -5.13 -16.52 5.52
CA ALA A 79 -3.82 -15.99 5.92
C ALA A 79 -2.69 -17.02 5.76
N GLY A 80 -3.01 -18.32 5.72
CA GLY A 80 -2.05 -19.38 5.50
C GLY A 80 -0.86 -19.31 6.48
N GLN A 81 0.34 -19.43 5.94
CA GLN A 81 1.57 -19.40 6.74
C GLN A 81 1.84 -18.07 7.46
N TYR A 82 1.22 -16.97 7.02
CA TYR A 82 1.46 -15.66 7.65
C TYR A 82 0.90 -15.61 9.07
N ILE A 83 -0.30 -16.15 9.28
CA ILE A 83 -0.90 -16.15 10.61
C ILE A 83 -0.09 -17.00 11.60
N GLU A 84 0.47 -18.12 11.15
CA GLU A 84 1.34 -18.96 11.99
C GLU A 84 2.58 -18.17 12.45
N GLN A 85 3.24 -17.49 11.51
CA GLN A 85 4.42 -16.69 11.80
C GLN A 85 4.08 -15.52 12.74
N LEU A 86 2.95 -14.85 12.51
CA LEU A 86 2.50 -13.71 13.31
C LEU A 86 2.19 -14.14 14.75
N VAL A 87 1.39 -15.19 14.94
CA VAL A 87 1.07 -15.72 16.29
C VAL A 87 2.33 -16.09 17.05
N ARG A 88 3.28 -16.80 16.42
CA ARG A 88 4.57 -17.16 17.05
C ARG A 88 5.39 -15.92 17.44
N LYS A 89 5.44 -14.90 16.59
CA LYS A 89 6.17 -13.66 16.88
C LYS A 89 5.51 -12.82 17.96
N LEU A 90 4.19 -12.78 18.03
CA LEU A 90 3.46 -12.09 19.10
C LEU A 90 3.67 -12.78 20.46
N ARG A 91 3.67 -14.11 20.51
CA ARG A 91 3.96 -14.86 21.73
C ARG A 91 5.41 -14.78 22.20
N ALA A 92 6.31 -14.50 21.26
CA ALA A 92 7.74 -14.32 21.56
C ALA A 92 8.09 -12.87 21.98
N GLN A 93 7.10 -11.98 22.12
CA GLN A 93 7.37 -10.62 22.60
C GLN A 93 7.82 -10.63 24.07
N GLN A 94 8.77 -9.75 24.37
CA GLN A 94 9.42 -9.62 25.68
C GLN A 94 9.11 -8.26 26.31
N GLY A 95 9.28 -8.15 27.63
CA GLY A 95 9.08 -6.90 28.35
C GLY A 95 7.61 -6.49 28.59
N ILE A 96 6.66 -7.35 28.19
CA ILE A 96 5.23 -7.18 28.41
C ILE A 96 4.59 -8.50 28.85
N GLN A 97 3.36 -8.43 29.40
CA GLN A 97 2.55 -9.62 29.65
C GLN A 97 2.21 -10.31 28.33
N PRO A 98 1.99 -11.65 28.33
CA PRO A 98 1.51 -12.34 27.14
C PRO A 98 0.25 -11.69 26.58
N CYS A 99 0.27 -11.33 25.28
CA CYS A 99 -0.87 -10.66 24.66
C CYS A 99 -2.01 -11.64 24.36
N GLU A 100 -3.24 -11.18 24.55
CA GLU A 100 -4.43 -11.83 24.01
C GLU A 100 -4.42 -11.65 22.49
N ILE A 101 -4.74 -12.71 21.73
CA ILE A 101 -4.86 -12.63 20.27
C ILE A 101 -6.29 -12.94 19.86
N VAL A 102 -6.91 -12.05 19.11
CA VAL A 102 -8.28 -12.15 18.60
C VAL A 102 -8.25 -12.08 17.08
N LEU A 103 -8.55 -13.20 16.43
CA LEU A 103 -8.74 -13.24 14.97
C LEU A 103 -10.20 -12.96 14.65
N VAL A 104 -10.45 -12.06 13.70
CA VAL A 104 -11.79 -11.83 13.14
C VAL A 104 -11.81 -12.39 11.72
N ASP A 105 -12.27 -13.64 11.61
CA ASP A 105 -12.25 -14.39 10.37
C ASP A 105 -13.48 -14.11 9.51
N SER A 106 -13.25 -13.76 8.24
CA SER A 106 -14.29 -13.47 7.24
C SER A 106 -14.46 -14.59 6.21
N GLY A 107 -14.43 -15.85 6.67
CA GLY A 107 -14.68 -17.04 5.85
C GLY A 107 -13.41 -17.61 5.22
N SER A 108 -12.39 -17.90 6.01
CA SER A 108 -11.20 -18.63 5.57
C SER A 108 -11.51 -20.09 5.24
N THR A 109 -10.82 -20.61 4.21
CA THR A 109 -10.96 -22.00 3.72
C THR A 109 -9.62 -22.75 3.64
N ASP A 110 -8.55 -22.14 4.09
CA ASP A 110 -7.15 -22.62 3.93
C ASP A 110 -6.51 -23.21 5.21
N GLY A 111 -7.33 -23.48 6.24
CA GLY A 111 -6.83 -23.96 7.54
C GLY A 111 -6.44 -22.87 8.54
N THR A 112 -6.57 -21.60 8.20
CA THR A 112 -6.29 -20.45 9.09
C THR A 112 -7.03 -20.58 10.42
N VAL A 113 -8.34 -20.84 10.40
CA VAL A 113 -9.18 -20.98 11.61
C VAL A 113 -8.76 -22.21 12.42
N THR A 114 -8.57 -23.37 11.78
CA THR A 114 -8.13 -24.60 12.45
C THR A 114 -6.82 -24.41 13.19
N PHE A 115 -5.84 -23.74 12.55
CA PHE A 115 -4.59 -23.41 13.22
C PHE A 115 -4.81 -22.52 14.45
N ALA A 116 -5.61 -21.45 14.30
CA ALA A 116 -5.88 -20.52 15.38
C ALA A 116 -6.52 -21.21 16.61
N GLU A 117 -7.50 -22.08 16.39
CA GLU A 117 -8.16 -22.87 17.43
C GLU A 117 -7.20 -23.82 18.12
N GLN A 118 -6.36 -24.53 17.37
CA GLN A 118 -5.32 -25.42 17.91
C GLN A 118 -4.30 -24.69 18.79
N GLU A 119 -3.99 -23.46 18.44
CA GLU A 119 -3.10 -22.59 19.18
C GLU A 119 -3.81 -21.85 20.34
N GLY A 120 -5.11 -22.08 20.59
CA GLY A 120 -5.86 -21.38 21.63
C GLY A 120 -6.03 -19.89 21.39
N VAL A 121 -5.99 -19.46 20.12
CA VAL A 121 -6.28 -18.10 19.71
C VAL A 121 -7.79 -17.91 19.65
N LYS A 122 -8.29 -16.77 20.16
CA LYS A 122 -9.72 -16.45 20.12
C LYS A 122 -10.14 -16.13 18.70
N VAL A 123 -11.16 -16.83 18.16
CA VAL A 123 -11.68 -16.61 16.82
C VAL A 123 -13.09 -16.05 16.90
N VAL A 124 -13.31 -14.93 16.21
CA VAL A 124 -14.62 -14.32 15.95
C VAL A 124 -14.92 -14.50 14.47
N GLN A 125 -15.96 -15.26 14.13
CA GLN A 125 -16.35 -15.45 12.74
C GLN A 125 -17.37 -14.42 12.30
N ILE A 126 -17.17 -13.83 11.12
CA ILE A 126 -18.12 -12.92 10.47
C ILE A 126 -18.42 -13.41 9.06
N SER A 127 -19.61 -13.06 8.53
CA SER A 127 -19.92 -13.34 7.13
C SER A 127 -18.99 -12.57 6.20
N PRO A 128 -18.52 -13.17 5.09
CA PRO A 128 -17.75 -12.45 4.07
C PRO A 128 -18.45 -11.19 3.56
N ASP A 129 -19.76 -11.22 3.44
CA ASP A 129 -20.57 -10.08 2.96
C ASP A 129 -20.70 -8.95 3.98
N ALA A 130 -20.47 -9.23 5.26
CA ALA A 130 -20.46 -8.23 6.32
C ALA A 130 -19.07 -7.59 6.51
N PHE A 131 -18.07 -8.08 5.80
CA PHE A 131 -16.71 -7.60 5.97
C PHE A 131 -16.57 -6.14 5.54
N THR A 132 -16.14 -5.30 6.47
CA THR A 132 -15.41 -4.06 6.22
C THR A 132 -14.26 -3.99 7.22
N HIS A 133 -13.23 -3.24 6.93
CA HIS A 133 -12.11 -3.07 7.86
C HIS A 133 -12.57 -2.53 9.20
N SER A 134 -13.43 -1.50 9.22
CA SER A 134 -14.00 -0.94 10.44
C SER A 134 -14.84 -1.94 11.21
N PHE A 135 -15.76 -2.64 10.54
CA PHE A 135 -16.65 -3.60 11.21
C PHE A 135 -15.84 -4.73 11.85
N SER A 136 -14.90 -5.32 11.11
CA SER A 136 -14.09 -6.43 11.61
C SER A 136 -13.25 -6.02 12.81
N ARG A 137 -12.58 -4.85 12.76
CA ARG A 137 -11.78 -4.36 13.90
C ARG A 137 -12.63 -4.03 15.10
N ASN A 138 -13.81 -3.42 14.92
CA ASN A 138 -14.73 -3.14 16.00
C ASN A 138 -15.22 -4.43 16.66
N MET A 139 -15.59 -5.46 15.88
CA MET A 139 -15.99 -6.77 16.41
C MET A 139 -14.87 -7.45 17.21
N GLY A 140 -13.64 -7.36 16.72
CA GLY A 140 -12.48 -7.87 17.45
C GLY A 140 -12.22 -7.12 18.76
N ALA A 141 -12.38 -5.80 18.76
CA ALA A 141 -12.24 -4.97 19.93
C ALA A 141 -13.30 -5.30 21.00
N ASP A 142 -14.56 -5.56 20.59
CA ASP A 142 -15.64 -5.99 21.49
C ASP A 142 -15.35 -7.35 22.13
N ALA A 143 -14.65 -8.22 21.43
CA ALA A 143 -14.24 -9.52 21.94
C ALA A 143 -12.99 -9.47 22.81
N ALA A 144 -12.20 -8.41 22.74
CA ALA A 144 -10.91 -8.26 23.40
C ALA A 144 -11.06 -7.79 24.86
N THR A 145 -10.07 -8.05 25.72
CA THR A 145 -10.11 -7.76 27.18
C THR A 145 -8.98 -6.87 27.68
N GLY A 146 -7.89 -6.68 26.89
CA GLY A 146 -6.69 -5.95 27.30
C GLY A 146 -6.90 -4.45 27.53
N ASP A 147 -6.03 -3.82 28.32
CA ASP A 147 -6.00 -2.36 28.56
C ASP A 147 -5.73 -1.57 27.27
N TYR A 148 -4.99 -2.18 26.34
CA TYR A 148 -4.68 -1.64 25.03
C TYR A 148 -5.17 -2.57 23.93
N LEU A 149 -5.60 -1.96 22.84
CA LEU A 149 -5.99 -2.64 21.61
C LEU A 149 -4.90 -2.40 20.55
N LEU A 150 -4.30 -3.48 20.08
CA LEU A 150 -3.36 -3.45 18.95
C LEU A 150 -4.07 -3.98 17.72
N PHE A 151 -4.36 -3.11 16.77
CA PHE A 151 -4.89 -3.50 15.46
C PHE A 151 -3.75 -3.81 14.51
N MET A 152 -3.78 -5.00 13.92
CA MET A 152 -2.77 -5.43 12.94
C MET A 152 -3.42 -6.07 11.71
N VAL A 153 -2.72 -6.03 10.57
CA VAL A 153 -3.06 -6.86 9.43
C VAL A 153 -2.42 -8.26 9.58
N GLN A 154 -3.05 -9.26 8.96
CA GLN A 154 -2.70 -10.68 9.12
C GLN A 154 -1.29 -11.07 8.66
N ASP A 155 -0.63 -10.23 7.90
CA ASP A 155 0.67 -10.47 7.26
C ASP A 155 1.75 -9.44 7.62
N ALA A 156 1.53 -8.63 8.67
CA ALA A 156 2.54 -7.77 9.27
C ALA A 156 3.26 -8.50 10.41
N LEU A 157 4.58 -8.62 10.34
CA LEU A 157 5.38 -9.36 11.29
C LEU A 157 6.26 -8.43 12.12
N PRO A 158 6.16 -8.41 13.46
CA PRO A 158 7.10 -7.69 14.33
C PRO A 158 8.57 -8.01 14.01
N LEU A 159 9.41 -6.98 13.87
CA LEU A 159 10.84 -7.19 13.54
C LEU A 159 11.65 -7.71 14.72
N THR A 160 11.35 -7.24 15.93
CA THR A 160 12.13 -7.55 17.13
C THR A 160 11.27 -8.17 18.22
N ALA A 161 11.90 -8.83 19.19
CA ALA A 161 11.20 -9.35 20.36
C ALA A 161 10.74 -8.25 21.34
N LEU A 162 11.28 -7.05 21.26
CA LEU A 162 10.91 -5.89 22.08
C LEU A 162 9.95 -4.93 21.37
N TRP A 163 9.52 -5.26 20.15
CA TRP A 163 8.69 -4.39 19.32
C TRP A 163 7.41 -3.90 20.03
N LEU A 164 6.68 -4.80 20.67
CA LEU A 164 5.43 -4.43 21.35
C LEU A 164 5.71 -3.65 22.65
N TRP A 165 6.75 -4.01 23.38
CA TRP A 165 7.22 -3.23 24.54
C TRP A 165 7.59 -1.80 24.15
N GLU A 166 8.25 -1.59 23.01
CA GLU A 166 8.58 -0.26 22.51
C GLU A 166 7.32 0.57 22.24
N MET A 167 6.31 -0.03 21.60
CA MET A 167 5.06 0.67 21.31
C MET A 167 4.33 1.05 22.60
N VAL A 168 4.22 0.14 23.55
CA VAL A 168 3.55 0.41 24.85
C VAL A 168 4.33 1.45 25.65
N THR A 169 5.65 1.32 25.72
CA THR A 169 6.49 2.30 26.44
C THR A 169 6.40 3.69 25.85
N ALA A 170 6.40 3.81 24.51
CA ALA A 170 6.23 5.10 23.83
C ALA A 170 4.86 5.71 24.14
N LEU A 171 3.80 4.90 24.14
CA LEU A 171 2.44 5.35 24.46
C LEU A 171 2.34 5.85 25.91
N GLU A 172 2.87 5.09 26.86
CA GLU A 172 2.81 5.44 28.30
C GLU A 172 3.69 6.64 28.66
N THR A 173 4.97 6.61 28.25
CA THR A 173 5.94 7.64 28.61
C THR A 173 5.54 9.04 28.11
N ASN A 174 4.83 9.10 26.99
CA ASN A 174 4.45 10.35 26.36
C ASN A 174 2.97 10.69 26.53
N ASP A 175 2.21 9.90 27.28
CA ASP A 175 0.77 10.04 27.48
C ASP A 175 0.03 10.22 26.14
N LEU A 176 0.19 9.22 25.25
CA LEU A 176 -0.41 9.21 23.92
C LEU A 176 -1.70 8.40 23.93
N ALA A 177 -2.64 8.78 23.07
CA ALA A 177 -3.89 8.03 22.87
C ALA A 177 -3.68 6.79 21.99
N ALA A 178 -2.79 6.91 21.00
CA ALA A 178 -2.44 5.84 20.08
C ALA A 178 -1.00 5.97 19.60
N VAL A 179 -0.42 4.85 19.16
CA VAL A 179 0.91 4.77 18.55
C VAL A 179 0.83 3.83 17.34
N SER A 180 1.38 4.24 16.21
CA SER A 180 1.61 3.39 15.05
C SER A 180 3.10 3.32 14.70
N CYS A 181 3.50 2.35 13.89
CA CYS A 181 4.89 2.17 13.52
C CYS A 181 5.06 2.09 12.00
N ALA A 182 6.31 2.27 11.55
CA ALA A 182 6.68 2.14 10.15
C ALA A 182 6.66 0.67 9.69
N GLU A 183 6.62 0.50 8.38
CA GLU A 183 6.76 -0.78 7.72
C GLU A 183 8.17 -0.96 7.17
N TYR A 184 8.55 -2.21 7.00
CA TYR A 184 9.74 -2.61 6.30
C TYR A 184 9.36 -3.65 5.22
N PRO A 185 9.80 -3.49 3.97
CA PRO A 185 9.41 -4.43 2.93
C PRO A 185 10.05 -5.80 3.15
N ARG A 186 9.31 -6.87 2.86
CA ARG A 186 9.87 -8.22 2.84
C ARG A 186 10.88 -8.38 1.71
N THR A 187 11.77 -9.34 1.85
CA THR A 187 12.78 -9.66 0.82
C THR A 187 12.19 -10.17 -0.50
N ASP A 188 10.92 -10.53 -0.52
CA ASP A 188 10.18 -10.99 -1.70
C ASP A 188 9.28 -9.90 -2.31
N CYS A 189 9.34 -8.67 -1.81
CA CYS A 189 8.59 -7.54 -2.38
C CYS A 189 9.10 -7.19 -3.79
N ASP A 190 8.21 -6.67 -4.62
CA ASP A 190 8.61 -6.10 -5.90
C ASP A 190 9.24 -4.70 -5.75
N LEU A 191 9.94 -4.26 -6.79
CA LEU A 191 10.64 -2.98 -6.79
C LEU A 191 9.72 -1.80 -6.48
N PHE A 192 8.48 -1.83 -7.00
CA PHE A 192 7.53 -0.74 -6.80
C PHE A 192 7.09 -0.63 -5.35
N TYR A 193 6.77 -1.76 -4.68
CA TYR A 193 6.40 -1.74 -3.28
C TYR A 193 7.55 -1.26 -2.38
N GLY A 194 8.77 -1.75 -2.65
CA GLY A 194 9.97 -1.26 -1.99
C GLY A 194 10.14 0.26 -2.12
N PHE A 195 9.93 0.78 -3.32
CA PHE A 195 9.95 2.23 -3.57
C PHE A 195 8.84 2.99 -2.82
N LEU A 196 7.61 2.46 -2.78
CA LEU A 196 6.51 3.09 -2.03
C LEU A 196 6.83 3.19 -0.55
N ILE A 197 7.29 2.10 0.07
CA ILE A 197 7.68 2.06 1.47
C ILE A 197 8.83 3.03 1.75
N HIS A 198 9.86 3.04 0.89
CA HIS A 198 10.95 4.00 1.02
C HIS A 198 10.43 5.44 0.92
N SER A 199 9.63 5.75 -0.10
CA SER A 199 9.11 7.10 -0.30
C SER A 199 8.20 7.56 0.83
N HIS A 200 7.43 6.63 1.42
CA HIS A 200 6.51 6.94 2.49
C HIS A 200 7.23 7.17 3.82
N TYR A 201 8.17 6.30 4.18
CA TYR A 201 8.79 6.29 5.51
C TYR A 201 10.15 6.97 5.59
N ASN A 202 10.78 7.35 4.48
CA ASN A 202 12.07 8.03 4.48
C ASN A 202 11.99 9.46 3.90
N SER A 203 10.79 10.02 3.83
CA SER A 203 10.60 11.41 3.38
C SER A 203 9.47 12.08 4.15
N GLY A 204 9.66 13.34 4.47
CA GLY A 204 8.64 14.19 5.10
C GLY A 204 8.27 13.78 6.52
N PRO A 205 6.96 13.69 6.86
CA PRO A 205 6.54 13.56 8.25
C PRO A 205 6.75 12.18 8.87
N THR A 206 7.17 11.19 8.10
CA THR A 206 7.36 9.80 8.56
C THR A 206 8.82 9.32 8.57
N ASP A 207 9.77 10.22 8.35
CA ASP A 207 11.21 9.91 8.29
C ASP A 207 11.90 9.80 9.67
N GLN A 208 11.19 10.04 10.75
CA GLN A 208 11.64 9.93 12.14
C GLN A 208 10.47 9.67 13.08
N ASP A 209 10.78 9.28 14.34
CA ASP A 209 9.78 9.18 15.40
C ASP A 209 9.15 10.54 15.68
N ARG A 210 7.83 10.60 15.85
CA ARG A 210 7.09 11.86 16.05
C ARG A 210 5.94 11.72 17.02
N ILE A 211 5.67 12.82 17.72
CA ILE A 211 4.38 13.05 18.39
C ILE A 211 3.55 13.95 17.47
N LEU A 212 2.37 13.49 17.15
CA LEU A 212 1.41 14.11 16.24
C LEU A 212 0.21 14.63 17.05
N GLY A 213 -0.40 15.70 16.58
CA GLY A 213 -1.57 16.29 17.21
C GLY A 213 -2.08 17.48 16.43
N TRP A 214 -3.16 18.08 16.92
CA TRP A 214 -3.76 19.26 16.29
C TRP A 214 -2.81 20.46 16.32
N ASN A 215 -2.61 21.11 15.18
CA ASN A 215 -1.79 22.31 15.04
C ASN A 215 -2.29 23.18 13.88
N GLU A 216 -1.70 24.35 13.66
CA GLU A 216 -2.12 25.30 12.63
C GLU A 216 -2.10 24.74 11.20
N SER A 217 -1.21 23.79 10.91
CA SER A 217 -1.12 23.16 9.60
C SER A 217 -2.34 22.31 9.25
N CYS A 218 -3.14 21.89 10.25
CA CYS A 218 -4.36 21.11 10.07
C CYS A 218 -5.47 21.86 9.32
N SER A 219 -5.30 23.16 9.07
CA SER A 219 -6.16 23.93 8.16
C SER A 219 -6.05 23.53 6.71
N SER A 220 -4.93 22.92 6.31
CA SER A 220 -4.71 22.37 4.96
C SER A 220 -4.91 20.85 4.93
N TYR A 221 -5.26 20.32 3.74
CA TYR A 221 -5.35 18.88 3.52
C TYR A 221 -4.07 18.13 3.91
N MET A 222 -2.92 18.56 3.38
CA MET A 222 -1.63 17.91 3.64
C MET A 222 -1.22 18.00 5.11
N GLY A 223 -1.45 19.15 5.74
CA GLY A 223 -1.15 19.33 7.16
C GLY A 223 -2.05 18.47 8.06
N LEU A 224 -3.35 18.39 7.79
CA LEU A 224 -4.28 17.55 8.53
C LEU A 224 -3.91 16.06 8.36
N ARG A 225 -3.65 15.61 7.13
CA ARG A 225 -3.22 14.24 6.83
C ARG A 225 -1.93 13.87 7.56
N SER A 226 -0.93 14.76 7.55
CA SER A 226 0.35 14.53 8.23
C SER A 226 0.22 14.52 9.75
N SER A 227 -0.66 15.35 10.31
CA SER A 227 -0.89 15.46 11.76
C SER A 227 -1.76 14.33 12.33
N ALA A 228 -2.58 13.71 11.49
CA ALA A 228 -3.46 12.59 11.86
C ALA A 228 -2.92 11.23 11.40
N GLN A 229 -1.66 11.18 10.95
CA GLN A 229 -1.05 9.96 10.43
C GLN A 229 -1.13 8.83 11.45
N MET A 230 -1.86 7.79 11.09
CA MET A 230 -1.94 6.52 11.80
C MET A 230 -2.00 5.42 10.76
N SER A 231 -1.44 4.26 11.05
CA SER A 231 -1.47 3.11 10.14
C SER A 231 -1.90 1.87 10.90
N ASP A 232 -3.03 1.30 10.52
CA ASP A 232 -3.57 0.08 11.10
C ASP A 232 -2.92 -1.21 10.56
N VAL A 233 -1.85 -1.09 9.79
CA VAL A 233 -0.90 -2.20 9.61
C VAL A 233 -0.38 -2.67 10.97
N ALA A 234 -0.12 -1.70 11.90
CA ALA A 234 0.10 -1.94 13.32
C ALA A 234 -0.17 -0.65 14.12
N ALA A 235 -1.33 -0.54 14.75
CA ALA A 235 -1.74 0.60 15.57
C ALA A 235 -2.17 0.17 16.97
N LEU A 236 -1.46 0.62 17.99
CA LEU A 236 -1.76 0.42 19.40
C LEU A 236 -2.56 1.61 19.93
N ILE A 237 -3.71 1.37 20.56
CA ILE A 237 -4.63 2.41 21.02
C ILE A 237 -5.07 2.09 22.46
N ARG A 238 -5.18 3.12 23.31
CA ARG A 238 -5.80 2.97 24.62
C ARG A 238 -7.25 2.52 24.47
N ARG A 239 -7.66 1.50 25.24
CA ARG A 239 -9.03 0.97 25.15
C ARG A 239 -10.08 2.03 25.41
N ASP A 240 -9.96 2.79 26.49
CA ASP A 240 -10.90 3.81 26.89
C ASP A 240 -11.08 4.92 25.83
N VAL A 241 -10.01 5.23 25.10
CA VAL A 241 -10.04 6.14 23.96
C VAL A 241 -10.74 5.48 22.76
N PHE A 242 -10.38 4.23 22.44
CA PHE A 242 -10.97 3.51 21.32
C PHE A 242 -12.47 3.30 21.49
N GLU A 243 -12.95 2.96 22.68
CA GLU A 243 -14.37 2.75 22.97
C GLU A 243 -15.23 3.98 22.68
N LYS A 244 -14.69 5.19 22.88
CA LYS A 244 -15.37 6.45 22.57
C LYS A 244 -15.37 6.77 21.08
N HIS A 245 -14.29 6.45 20.39
CA HIS A 245 -14.08 6.91 19.01
C HIS A 245 -14.40 5.86 17.97
N ARG A 246 -14.00 4.63 18.13
CA ARG A 246 -14.18 3.47 17.25
C ARG A 246 -13.89 3.75 15.76
N TYR A 247 -13.68 2.74 14.98
CA TYR A 247 -13.64 2.88 13.53
C TYR A 247 -15.04 3.14 12.96
N ARG A 248 -15.18 4.02 11.96
CA ARG A 248 -16.48 4.47 11.45
C ARG A 248 -16.64 4.39 9.94
N THR A 249 -15.58 4.63 9.19
CA THR A 249 -15.61 4.70 7.72
C THR A 249 -15.35 3.33 7.10
N ALA A 250 -15.87 3.09 5.91
CA ALA A 250 -15.60 1.86 5.17
C ALA A 250 -14.18 1.82 4.57
N TYR A 251 -13.57 2.98 4.39
CA TYR A 251 -12.24 3.16 3.82
C TYR A 251 -11.49 4.29 4.52
N ALA A 252 -10.15 4.20 4.58
CA ALA A 252 -9.27 5.14 5.30
C ALA A 252 -9.72 5.35 6.76
N GLU A 253 -10.19 4.30 7.40
CA GLU A 253 -10.74 4.29 8.76
C GLU A 253 -9.71 4.67 9.81
N ASP A 254 -8.43 4.37 9.54
CA ASP A 254 -7.29 4.76 10.36
C ASP A 254 -7.07 6.28 10.33
N LEU A 255 -7.12 6.89 9.15
CA LEU A 255 -7.01 8.34 8.99
C LEU A 255 -8.21 9.07 9.60
N ASP A 256 -9.44 8.57 9.38
CA ASP A 256 -10.65 9.12 10.01
C ASP A 256 -10.53 9.09 11.53
N LEU A 257 -10.12 7.96 12.09
CA LEU A 257 -9.91 7.82 13.54
C LEU A 257 -8.81 8.79 14.02
N GLY A 258 -7.68 8.85 13.34
CA GLY A 258 -6.59 9.77 13.65
C GLY A 258 -7.04 11.23 13.68
N ILE A 259 -7.80 11.67 12.67
CA ILE A 259 -8.36 13.04 12.60
C ILE A 259 -9.27 13.33 13.79
N ARG A 260 -10.16 12.39 14.13
CA ARG A 260 -11.08 12.57 15.28
C ARG A 260 -10.34 12.64 16.60
N LEU A 261 -9.33 11.79 16.78
CA LEU A 261 -8.49 11.80 17.98
C LEU A 261 -7.76 13.14 18.16
N ILE A 262 -7.09 13.64 17.13
CA ILE A 262 -6.37 14.92 17.25
C ILE A 262 -7.31 16.12 17.40
N ARG A 263 -8.51 16.10 16.80
CA ARG A 263 -9.55 17.13 17.00
C ARG A 263 -10.04 17.19 18.42
N ASP A 264 -10.13 16.05 19.09
CA ASP A 264 -10.54 15.95 20.49
C ASP A 264 -9.39 16.20 21.47
N GLY A 265 -8.25 16.69 20.98
CA GLY A 265 -7.08 17.08 21.77
C GLY A 265 -6.15 15.95 22.14
N HIS A 266 -6.36 14.75 21.63
CA HIS A 266 -5.44 13.63 21.83
C HIS A 266 -4.17 13.79 21.03
N ARG A 267 -3.07 13.20 21.54
CA ARG A 267 -1.79 13.10 20.84
C ARG A 267 -1.57 11.68 20.34
N LEU A 268 -0.97 11.55 19.15
CA LEU A 268 -0.64 10.27 18.54
C LEU A 268 0.89 10.13 18.45
N GLY A 269 1.39 8.92 18.46
CA GLY A 269 2.80 8.60 18.22
C GLY A 269 3.00 7.91 16.88
N PHE A 270 4.06 8.26 16.18
CA PHE A 270 4.56 7.53 15.05
C PHE A 270 6.00 7.11 15.30
N LEU A 271 6.28 5.81 15.22
CA LEU A 271 7.61 5.23 15.47
C LEU A 271 8.24 4.80 14.14
N HIS A 272 9.29 5.47 13.73
CA HIS A 272 9.97 5.20 12.47
C HIS A 272 10.88 3.97 12.55
N ARG A 273 11.58 3.76 13.65
CA ARG A 273 12.54 2.67 13.81
C ARG A 273 11.94 1.39 14.38
N THR A 274 10.85 1.49 15.15
CA THR A 274 10.04 0.36 15.57
C THR A 274 9.16 -0.06 14.39
N ARG A 275 9.42 -1.25 13.82
CA ARG A 275 8.86 -1.61 12.50
C ARG A 275 8.25 -3.00 12.47
N VAL A 276 7.37 -3.20 11.51
CA VAL A 276 6.86 -4.51 11.09
C VAL A 276 7.34 -4.84 9.67
N LEU A 277 7.56 -6.11 9.39
CA LEU A 277 7.74 -6.60 8.02
C LEU A 277 6.37 -6.75 7.36
N HIS A 278 6.15 -6.00 6.29
CA HIS A 278 4.90 -6.07 5.53
C HIS A 278 5.16 -5.71 4.07
N SER A 279 4.54 -6.41 3.14
CA SER A 279 4.57 -6.04 1.72
C SER A 279 3.53 -6.78 0.90
N HIS A 280 3.11 -6.17 -0.20
CA HIS A 280 2.20 -6.74 -1.17
C HIS A 280 2.76 -6.68 -2.58
N ASN A 281 2.82 -7.82 -3.26
CA ASN A 281 3.12 -7.88 -4.69
C ASN A 281 1.80 -7.88 -5.48
N ARG A 282 1.27 -6.69 -5.76
CA ARG A 282 -0.01 -6.50 -6.45
C ARG A 282 0.19 -6.16 -7.92
N SER A 283 -0.82 -6.47 -8.74
CA SER A 283 -0.82 -6.13 -10.18
C SER A 283 -0.98 -4.63 -10.41
N SER A 284 -0.65 -4.16 -11.60
CA SER A 284 -0.91 -2.77 -12.01
C SER A 284 -2.41 -2.45 -12.01
N TYR A 285 -3.27 -3.43 -12.31
CA TYR A 285 -4.72 -3.26 -12.19
C TYR A 285 -5.16 -3.00 -10.75
N TYR A 286 -4.57 -3.68 -9.76
CA TYR A 286 -4.83 -3.37 -8.36
C TYR A 286 -4.45 -1.92 -8.03
N PHE A 287 -3.29 -1.43 -8.49
CA PHE A 287 -2.86 -0.05 -8.22
C PHE A 287 -3.72 1.00 -8.94
N LEU A 288 -4.28 0.67 -10.12
CA LEU A 288 -5.31 1.49 -10.76
C LEU A 288 -6.51 1.68 -9.83
N LYS A 289 -7.05 0.56 -9.33
CA LYS A 289 -8.18 0.58 -8.40
C LYS A 289 -7.83 1.29 -7.09
N ARG A 290 -6.64 1.05 -6.55
CA ARG A 290 -6.16 1.70 -5.34
C ARG A 290 -6.09 3.22 -5.49
N GLY A 291 -5.52 3.72 -6.60
CA GLY A 291 -5.49 5.17 -6.87
C GLY A 291 -6.88 5.78 -7.01
N TYR A 292 -7.82 5.03 -7.62
CA TYR A 292 -9.21 5.43 -7.70
C TYR A 292 -9.87 5.53 -6.33
N VAL A 293 -9.78 4.46 -5.54
CA VAL A 293 -10.41 4.36 -4.22
C VAL A 293 -9.85 5.40 -3.25
N ASP A 294 -8.52 5.55 -3.21
CA ASP A 294 -7.86 6.57 -2.40
C ASP A 294 -8.44 7.97 -2.70
N ALA A 295 -8.48 8.38 -3.96
CA ALA A 295 -9.00 9.69 -4.33
C ALA A 295 -10.52 9.81 -4.11
N ARG A 296 -11.28 8.73 -4.37
CA ARG A 296 -12.74 8.69 -4.26
C ARG A 296 -13.22 8.89 -2.82
N PHE A 297 -12.54 8.29 -1.85
CA PHE A 297 -12.94 8.32 -0.44
C PHE A 297 -12.22 9.38 0.41
N LEU A 298 -11.04 9.83 0.03
CA LEU A 298 -10.34 10.90 0.76
C LEU A 298 -11.12 12.22 0.79
N VAL A 299 -11.95 12.47 -0.22
CA VAL A 299 -12.87 13.63 -0.24
C VAL A 299 -13.86 13.59 0.93
N GLU A 300 -14.30 12.41 1.33
CA GLU A 300 -15.25 12.23 2.45
C GLU A 300 -14.56 12.40 3.81
N VAL A 301 -13.29 11.98 3.91
CA VAL A 301 -12.49 12.05 5.14
C VAL A 301 -11.91 13.44 5.36
N PHE A 302 -11.52 14.13 4.28
CA PHE A 302 -10.85 15.43 4.36
C PHE A 302 -11.71 16.55 3.75
N PRO A 303 -12.38 17.37 4.56
CA PRO A 303 -13.26 18.45 4.08
C PRO A 303 -12.50 19.52 3.28
N ASN A 304 -11.18 19.63 3.45
CA ASN A 304 -10.33 20.58 2.73
C ASN A 304 -9.64 19.96 1.50
N PHE A 305 -10.06 18.76 1.10
CA PHE A 305 -9.55 18.13 -0.12
C PHE A 305 -10.17 18.80 -1.33
N VAL A 306 -9.32 19.43 -2.15
CA VAL A 306 -9.73 20.08 -3.39
C VAL A 306 -9.32 19.20 -4.56
N PHE A 307 -10.27 18.82 -5.38
CA PHE A 307 -10.02 18.14 -6.65
C PHE A 307 -10.23 19.10 -7.83
N PRO A 308 -9.61 18.83 -9.00
CA PRO A 308 -9.66 19.75 -10.14
C PRO A 308 -11.08 19.91 -10.73
N GLU A 309 -11.33 21.07 -11.36
CA GLU A 309 -12.57 21.32 -12.08
C GLU A 309 -12.78 20.38 -13.28
N VAL A 310 -14.02 20.35 -13.86
CA VAL A 310 -14.41 19.37 -14.90
C VAL A 310 -13.45 19.36 -16.09
N GLU A 311 -13.12 20.53 -16.63
CA GLU A 311 -12.21 20.60 -17.79
C GLU A 311 -10.82 20.06 -17.44
N ASP A 312 -10.33 20.39 -16.27
CA ASP A 312 -9.05 19.88 -15.77
C ASP A 312 -9.10 18.38 -15.51
N ALA A 313 -10.20 17.85 -14.98
CA ALA A 313 -10.36 16.43 -14.73
C ALA A 313 -10.41 15.62 -16.04
N ILE A 314 -11.14 16.07 -17.05
CA ILE A 314 -11.16 15.44 -18.38
C ILE A 314 -9.78 15.49 -19.02
N LYS A 315 -9.10 16.64 -18.96
CA LYS A 315 -7.75 16.79 -19.47
C LYS A 315 -6.76 15.87 -18.75
N LEU A 316 -6.82 15.79 -17.42
CA LEU A 316 -6.01 14.88 -16.62
C LEU A 316 -6.24 13.42 -17.04
N PHE A 317 -7.48 13.07 -17.28
CA PHE A 317 -7.85 11.72 -17.72
C PHE A 317 -7.30 11.42 -19.12
N CYS A 318 -7.46 12.34 -20.07
CA CYS A 318 -6.89 12.21 -21.41
C CYS A 318 -5.36 12.14 -21.38
N ASP A 319 -4.71 12.99 -20.58
CA ASP A 319 -3.26 12.96 -20.37
C ASP A 319 -2.81 11.59 -19.85
N THR A 320 -3.62 10.92 -19.02
CA THR A 320 -3.36 9.58 -18.50
C THR A 320 -3.33 8.53 -19.61
N PHE A 321 -4.26 8.57 -20.56
CA PHE A 321 -4.21 7.68 -21.74
C PHE A 321 -2.94 7.88 -22.56
N MET A 322 -2.49 9.12 -22.68
CA MET A 322 -1.24 9.43 -23.36
C MET A 322 -0.02 8.84 -22.64
N ILE A 323 -0.07 8.78 -21.33
CA ILE A 323 0.99 8.18 -20.51
C ILE A 323 1.16 6.69 -20.79
N TRP A 324 0.06 5.95 -20.96
CA TRP A 324 0.12 4.51 -21.26
C TRP A 324 0.85 4.19 -22.57
N ASN A 325 0.77 5.07 -23.56
CA ASN A 325 1.54 4.94 -24.80
C ASN A 325 3.06 5.01 -24.55
N ARG A 326 3.47 5.70 -23.47
CA ARG A 326 4.88 5.82 -23.10
C ARG A 326 5.45 4.52 -22.55
N VAL A 327 4.65 3.70 -21.86
CA VAL A 327 5.10 2.39 -21.38
C VAL A 327 5.62 1.55 -22.55
N GLY A 328 4.86 1.48 -23.66
CA GLY A 328 5.32 0.78 -24.86
C GLY A 328 6.56 1.38 -25.51
N GLN A 329 6.75 2.70 -25.45
CA GLN A 329 7.97 3.36 -25.92
C GLN A 329 9.18 3.02 -25.05
N VAL A 330 9.02 3.08 -23.72
CA VAL A 330 10.05 2.69 -22.74
C VAL A 330 10.42 1.22 -22.92
N THR A 331 9.44 0.33 -23.15
CA THR A 331 9.70 -1.08 -23.41
C THR A 331 10.62 -1.27 -24.61
N ARG A 332 10.30 -0.62 -25.73
CA ARG A 332 11.15 -0.71 -26.95
C ARG A 332 12.54 -0.12 -26.74
N GLU A 333 12.63 0.97 -26.00
CA GLU A 333 13.93 1.55 -25.64
C GLU A 333 14.77 0.58 -24.84
N ILE A 334 14.20 -0.01 -23.78
CA ILE A 334 14.89 -1.00 -22.94
C ILE A 334 15.27 -2.25 -23.74
N ASP A 335 14.42 -2.72 -24.64
CA ASP A 335 14.69 -3.88 -25.49
C ASP A 335 15.86 -3.65 -26.45
N GLY A 336 16.10 -2.41 -26.87
CA GLY A 336 17.22 -1.99 -27.72
C GLY A 336 18.56 -1.84 -26.98
N LEU A 337 18.57 -1.85 -25.64
CA LEU A 337 19.79 -1.67 -24.86
C LEU A 337 20.56 -2.97 -24.67
N GLU A 338 21.91 -2.86 -24.66
CA GLU A 338 22.80 -3.95 -24.29
C GLU A 338 23.00 -3.97 -22.75
N PHE A 339 22.94 -5.18 -22.17
CA PHE A 339 23.10 -5.39 -20.73
C PHE A 339 24.33 -6.30 -20.46
N PRO A 340 25.04 -6.09 -19.32
CA PRO A 340 24.77 -5.12 -18.26
C PRO A 340 25.19 -3.69 -18.63
N LEU A 341 24.52 -2.67 -18.02
CA LEU A 341 24.89 -1.27 -18.14
C LEU A 341 24.74 -0.52 -16.81
N PRO A 342 25.36 0.67 -16.65
CA PRO A 342 25.13 1.46 -15.43
C PRO A 342 23.66 1.78 -15.22
N THR A 343 23.16 1.57 -13.99
CA THR A 343 21.75 1.82 -13.65
C THR A 343 21.35 3.26 -13.96
N ARG A 344 22.25 4.22 -13.71
CA ARG A 344 22.01 5.62 -14.04
C ARG A 344 21.74 5.82 -15.53
N ALA A 345 22.52 5.18 -16.41
CA ALA A 345 22.33 5.29 -17.86
C ALA A 345 20.97 4.70 -18.31
N LEU A 346 20.58 3.55 -17.74
CA LEU A 346 19.24 2.99 -17.97
C LEU A 346 18.14 3.97 -17.55
N MET A 347 18.23 4.54 -16.36
CA MET A 347 17.20 5.45 -15.86
C MET A 347 17.17 6.78 -16.63
N GLU A 348 18.31 7.29 -17.09
CA GLU A 348 18.40 8.46 -17.97
C GLU A 348 17.74 8.20 -19.32
N SER A 349 17.96 7.03 -19.94
CA SER A 349 17.28 6.62 -21.17
C SER A 349 15.76 6.58 -20.97
N VAL A 350 15.31 5.92 -19.90
CA VAL A 350 13.87 5.84 -19.53
C VAL A 350 13.26 7.24 -19.37
N LEU A 351 13.89 8.12 -18.59
CA LEU A 351 13.39 9.47 -18.34
C LEU A 351 13.39 10.34 -19.59
N THR A 352 14.37 10.16 -20.49
CA THR A 352 14.40 10.83 -21.79
C THR A 352 13.19 10.47 -22.63
N VAL A 353 12.84 9.19 -22.70
CA VAL A 353 11.63 8.73 -23.40
C VAL A 353 10.37 9.31 -22.75
N LEU A 354 10.29 9.29 -21.41
CA LEU A 354 9.14 9.81 -20.68
C LEU A 354 8.99 11.33 -20.84
N GLY A 355 10.09 12.06 -20.88
CA GLY A 355 10.11 13.53 -21.03
C GLY A 355 9.92 14.03 -22.44
N ALA A 356 10.07 13.19 -23.48
CA ALA A 356 9.96 13.61 -24.87
C ALA A 356 8.52 14.03 -25.22
N PRO A 357 8.25 15.06 -26.07
CA PRO A 357 6.94 15.38 -26.58
C PRO A 357 6.34 14.22 -27.36
N GLN A 358 5.07 13.89 -27.15
CA GLN A 358 4.40 12.82 -27.88
C GLN A 358 3.63 13.41 -29.07
N THR A 359 3.93 12.92 -30.27
CA THR A 359 3.34 13.42 -31.52
C THR A 359 2.32 12.48 -32.13
N LYS A 360 2.21 11.22 -31.68
CA LYS A 360 1.31 10.21 -32.22
C LYS A 360 0.71 9.36 -31.12
N LEU A 361 -0.58 9.03 -31.24
CA LEU A 361 -1.22 7.98 -30.46
C LEU A 361 -0.76 6.63 -31.01
N TYR A 362 -0.07 5.87 -30.19
CA TYR A 362 0.19 4.45 -30.46
C TYR A 362 -0.87 3.62 -29.74
N SER A 363 -1.24 2.47 -30.32
CA SER A 363 -2.11 1.54 -29.64
C SER A 363 -1.42 1.05 -28.35
N ALA A 364 -2.00 1.33 -27.21
CA ALA A 364 -1.47 1.07 -25.87
C ALA A 364 -1.32 -0.43 -25.52
N ALA A 365 -1.29 -1.31 -26.51
CA ALA A 365 -1.61 -2.71 -26.28
C ALA A 365 -0.42 -3.60 -25.92
N GLU A 366 0.82 -3.19 -26.18
CA GLU A 366 1.99 -4.05 -25.99
C GLU A 366 2.62 -3.80 -24.63
N GLY A 367 2.67 -4.85 -23.79
CA GLY A 367 3.38 -4.84 -22.50
C GLY A 367 2.53 -4.62 -21.25
N LEU A 368 1.27 -4.18 -21.37
CA LEU A 368 0.40 -3.93 -20.23
C LEU A 368 -0.13 -5.22 -19.59
N ASP A 369 -0.40 -5.18 -18.28
CA ASP A 369 -1.23 -6.14 -17.57
C ASP A 369 -2.56 -6.34 -18.33
N PRO A 370 -3.00 -7.59 -18.66
CA PRO A 370 -4.16 -7.78 -19.52
C PRO A 370 -5.49 -7.32 -18.95
N GLU A 371 -5.69 -7.45 -17.63
CA GLU A 371 -6.91 -6.95 -16.98
C GLU A 371 -6.97 -5.43 -17.15
N LEU A 372 -5.84 -4.77 -16.97
CA LEU A 372 -5.71 -3.35 -17.19
C LEU A 372 -5.89 -2.96 -18.66
N ARG A 373 -5.31 -3.73 -19.59
CA ARG A 373 -5.47 -3.49 -21.02
C ARG A 373 -6.92 -3.57 -21.44
N GLU A 374 -7.62 -4.65 -21.08
CA GLU A 374 -9.03 -4.85 -21.40
C GLU A 374 -9.90 -3.72 -20.83
N PHE A 375 -9.63 -3.34 -19.58
CA PHE A 375 -10.30 -2.23 -18.94
C PHE A 375 -10.05 -0.91 -19.68
N MET A 376 -8.80 -0.60 -20.00
CA MET A 376 -8.43 0.63 -20.72
C MET A 376 -8.98 0.67 -22.14
N GLN A 377 -9.10 -0.46 -22.83
CA GLN A 377 -9.73 -0.54 -24.14
C GLN A 377 -11.23 -0.19 -24.08
N ARG A 378 -11.97 -0.79 -23.13
CA ARG A 378 -13.41 -0.47 -22.93
C ARG A 378 -13.61 1.00 -22.60
N LEU A 379 -12.75 1.54 -21.73
CA LEU A 379 -12.83 2.93 -21.32
C LEU A 379 -12.47 3.89 -22.48
N SER A 380 -11.46 3.55 -23.31
CA SER A 380 -11.09 4.35 -24.48
C SER A 380 -12.22 4.41 -25.53
N GLU A 381 -12.98 3.34 -25.70
CA GLU A 381 -14.15 3.32 -26.59
C GLU A 381 -15.25 4.27 -26.08
N HIS A 382 -15.51 4.24 -24.77
CA HIS A 382 -16.49 5.13 -24.15
C HIS A 382 -16.05 6.61 -24.21
N CYS A 383 -14.78 6.88 -23.97
CA CYS A 383 -14.23 8.24 -23.97
C CYS A 383 -13.79 8.74 -25.35
N ARG A 384 -13.97 7.96 -26.42
CA ARG A 384 -13.50 8.30 -27.77
C ARG A 384 -14.01 9.67 -28.25
N THR A 385 -15.24 10.04 -27.92
CA THR A 385 -15.83 11.32 -28.27
C THR A 385 -15.13 12.46 -27.52
N ALA A 386 -14.95 12.33 -26.21
CA ALA A 386 -14.25 13.31 -25.40
C ALA A 386 -12.76 13.44 -25.79
N LEU A 387 -12.12 12.32 -26.16
CA LEU A 387 -10.73 12.29 -26.63
C LEU A 387 -10.55 12.90 -28.02
N SER A 388 -11.56 12.82 -28.91
CA SER A 388 -11.50 13.39 -30.26
C SER A 388 -11.65 14.91 -30.30
N GLU A 389 -12.35 15.48 -29.33
CA GLU A 389 -12.56 16.91 -29.19
C GLU A 389 -11.42 17.63 -28.45
N SER A 390 -10.71 16.92 -27.60
CA SER A 390 -9.52 17.41 -26.92
C SER A 390 -8.39 17.46 -27.94
N THR A 391 -8.18 18.62 -28.55
CA THR A 391 -7.02 18.88 -29.41
C THR A 391 -5.75 18.52 -28.64
N MET A 392 -5.07 17.46 -29.08
CA MET A 392 -3.82 16.96 -28.52
C MET A 392 -2.68 17.99 -28.68
N LYS A 393 -2.75 19.06 -27.92
CA LYS A 393 -1.68 20.04 -27.86
C LYS A 393 -0.64 19.56 -26.85
N ALA A 394 0.55 19.33 -27.34
CA ALA A 394 1.81 19.14 -26.62
C ALA A 394 1.72 18.27 -25.35
N ASN A 395 1.93 17.05 -25.53
CA ASN A 395 1.63 15.95 -24.66
C ASN A 395 2.86 15.56 -23.84
N MET A 396 3.15 16.38 -22.86
CA MET A 396 4.14 16.13 -21.83
C MET A 396 3.50 15.46 -20.63
N ILE A 397 4.21 14.52 -20.02
CA ILE A 397 3.81 13.97 -18.71
C ILE A 397 3.75 15.11 -17.70
N ARG A 398 2.71 15.14 -16.89
CA ARG A 398 2.53 16.20 -15.90
C ARG A 398 3.67 16.23 -14.88
N PRO A 399 4.08 17.43 -14.42
CA PRO A 399 5.22 17.60 -13.53
C PRO A 399 5.17 16.72 -12.26
N HIS A 400 3.98 16.56 -11.65
CA HIS A 400 3.85 15.74 -10.44
C HIS A 400 4.03 14.24 -10.71
N VAL A 401 3.66 13.75 -11.90
CA VAL A 401 3.91 12.36 -12.32
C VAL A 401 5.39 12.17 -12.65
N MET A 402 6.00 13.13 -13.37
CA MET A 402 7.45 13.12 -13.63
C MET A 402 8.25 13.13 -12.34
N ALA A 403 7.88 13.95 -11.36
CA ALA A 403 8.53 13.95 -10.05
C ALA A 403 8.49 12.59 -9.34
N HIS A 404 7.48 11.76 -9.60
CA HIS A 404 7.42 10.39 -9.08
C HIS A 404 8.48 9.49 -9.72
N PHE A 405 8.68 9.62 -11.04
CA PHE A 405 9.73 8.87 -11.75
C PHE A 405 11.13 9.33 -11.39
N GLU A 406 11.33 10.62 -11.15
CA GLU A 406 12.59 11.15 -10.65
C GLU A 406 12.95 10.58 -9.28
N ARG A 407 12.00 10.52 -8.35
CA ARG A 407 12.21 9.87 -7.05
C ARG A 407 12.50 8.37 -7.19
N LEU A 408 11.81 7.68 -8.12
CA LEU A 408 12.12 6.27 -8.41
C LEU A 408 13.56 6.13 -8.92
N ARG A 409 14.00 7.00 -9.84
CA ARG A 409 15.38 7.02 -10.35
C ARG A 409 16.38 7.19 -9.21
N GLU A 410 16.19 8.21 -8.38
CA GLU A 410 17.09 8.50 -7.26
C GLU A 410 17.21 7.29 -6.33
N TRP A 411 16.09 6.70 -5.97
CA TRP A 411 16.08 5.54 -5.11
C TRP A 411 16.73 4.31 -5.76
N VAL A 412 16.39 3.97 -7.00
CA VAL A 412 16.94 2.81 -7.71
C VAL A 412 18.46 2.97 -7.91
N CYS A 413 18.93 4.17 -8.31
CA CYS A 413 20.35 4.46 -8.46
C CYS A 413 21.12 4.49 -7.12
N SER A 414 20.44 4.66 -6.00
CA SER A 414 21.08 4.58 -4.68
C SER A 414 21.33 3.15 -4.20
N ILE A 415 20.65 2.18 -4.81
CA ILE A 415 20.70 0.75 -4.41
C ILE A 415 21.49 -0.08 -5.42
N TYR A 416 21.36 0.24 -6.69
CA TYR A 416 21.91 -0.56 -7.79
C TYR A 416 22.88 0.27 -8.64
N ASP A 417 24.14 -0.13 -8.67
CA ASP A 417 25.16 0.51 -9.53
C ASP A 417 25.03 0.06 -10.99
N VAL A 418 24.71 -1.23 -11.20
CA VAL A 418 24.64 -1.89 -12.50
C VAL A 418 23.27 -2.54 -12.69
N ALA A 419 22.67 -2.30 -13.83
CA ALA A 419 21.42 -2.90 -14.26
C ALA A 419 21.65 -4.08 -15.19
N ASP A 420 20.98 -5.17 -14.91
CA ASP A 420 20.77 -6.30 -15.82
C ASP A 420 19.36 -6.27 -16.42
N ARG A 421 19.05 -7.19 -17.32
CA ARG A 421 17.70 -7.30 -17.93
C ARG A 421 16.61 -7.56 -16.91
N ARG A 422 16.94 -8.16 -15.75
CA ARG A 422 15.98 -8.40 -14.68
C ARG A 422 15.60 -7.10 -14.00
N LEU A 423 16.58 -6.30 -13.58
CA LEU A 423 16.32 -4.99 -12.97
C LEU A 423 15.58 -4.06 -13.94
N ALA A 424 15.94 -4.06 -15.21
CA ALA A 424 15.25 -3.29 -16.24
C ALA A 424 13.75 -3.69 -16.34
N ALA A 425 13.43 -4.98 -16.29
CA ALA A 425 12.07 -5.46 -16.30
C ALA A 425 11.30 -5.11 -15.00
N GLU A 426 11.98 -5.06 -13.85
CA GLU A 426 11.38 -4.62 -12.58
C GLU A 426 11.12 -3.11 -12.58
N ILE A 427 12.01 -2.30 -13.15
CA ILE A 427 11.82 -0.86 -13.36
C ILE A 427 10.61 -0.62 -14.27
N LEU A 428 10.49 -1.33 -15.40
CA LEU A 428 9.35 -1.21 -16.31
C LEU A 428 8.03 -1.54 -15.59
N ALA A 429 8.00 -2.60 -14.78
CA ALA A 429 6.83 -2.97 -13.99
C ALA A 429 6.50 -1.93 -12.91
N ALA A 430 7.51 -1.28 -12.32
CA ALA A 430 7.31 -0.21 -11.36
C ALA A 430 6.74 1.05 -12.04
N LEU A 431 7.24 1.41 -13.22
CA LEU A 431 6.68 2.50 -14.03
C LEU A 431 5.21 2.26 -14.36
N GLU A 432 4.86 1.05 -14.81
CA GLU A 432 3.47 0.68 -15.10
C GLU A 432 2.56 0.86 -13.88
N LYS A 433 3.01 0.46 -12.69
CA LYS A 433 2.24 0.63 -11.44
C LYS A 433 2.09 2.10 -11.03
N ILE A 434 3.12 2.92 -11.21
CA ILE A 434 3.03 4.37 -11.00
C ILE A 434 1.97 4.98 -11.92
N PHE A 435 2.00 4.63 -13.21
CA PHE A 435 0.98 5.09 -14.16
C PHE A 435 -0.42 4.63 -13.78
N ALA A 436 -0.57 3.37 -13.39
CA ALA A 436 -1.85 2.82 -12.96
C ALA A 436 -2.42 3.60 -11.77
N LEU A 437 -1.61 3.87 -10.76
CA LEU A 437 -1.99 4.63 -9.57
C LEU A 437 -2.49 6.05 -9.93
N HIS A 438 -1.73 6.77 -10.74
CA HIS A 438 -2.14 8.11 -11.19
C HIS A 438 -3.38 8.07 -12.09
N SER A 439 -3.50 7.07 -12.95
CA SER A 439 -4.69 6.88 -13.80
C SER A 439 -5.94 6.69 -12.97
N GLY A 440 -5.89 5.84 -11.95
CA GLY A 440 -6.99 5.64 -11.03
C GLY A 440 -7.40 6.93 -10.33
N THR A 441 -6.43 7.68 -9.81
CA THR A 441 -6.66 8.99 -9.18
C THR A 441 -7.37 9.98 -10.12
N HIS A 442 -6.92 10.08 -11.37
CA HIS A 442 -7.53 10.98 -12.36
C HIS A 442 -8.95 10.55 -12.74
N MET A 443 -9.20 9.23 -12.83
CA MET A 443 -10.54 8.70 -13.06
C MET A 443 -11.49 9.01 -11.91
N ALA A 444 -11.03 8.94 -10.66
CA ALA A 444 -11.82 9.33 -9.51
C ALA A 444 -12.16 10.84 -9.53
N TYR A 445 -11.22 11.69 -9.91
CA TYR A 445 -11.49 13.13 -10.05
C TYR A 445 -12.53 13.42 -11.14
N LEU A 446 -12.46 12.70 -12.27
CA LEU A 446 -13.48 12.81 -13.31
C LEU A 446 -14.86 12.39 -12.77
N TYR A 447 -14.94 11.24 -12.11
CA TYR A 447 -16.17 10.74 -11.50
C TYR A 447 -16.76 11.76 -10.51
N LEU A 448 -15.97 12.21 -9.53
CA LEU A 448 -16.40 13.16 -8.50
C LEU A 448 -16.88 14.47 -9.09
N THR A 449 -16.18 14.97 -10.11
CA THR A 449 -16.55 16.23 -10.78
C THR A 449 -17.88 16.11 -11.49
N LEU A 450 -18.11 15.02 -12.23
CA LEU A 450 -19.37 14.78 -12.94
C LEU A 450 -20.51 14.47 -11.96
N ALA A 451 -20.23 13.79 -10.85
CA ALA A 451 -21.19 13.55 -9.77
C ALA A 451 -21.70 14.87 -9.18
N ASN A 452 -20.80 15.80 -8.86
CA ASN A 452 -21.15 17.11 -8.32
C ASN A 452 -22.00 17.97 -9.30
N GLN A 453 -21.89 17.70 -10.58
CA GLN A 453 -22.68 18.37 -11.62
C GLN A 453 -23.96 17.63 -12.01
N ALA A 454 -24.30 16.54 -11.34
CA ALA A 454 -25.42 15.66 -11.68
C ALA A 454 -25.37 15.14 -13.15
N LYS A 455 -24.16 14.91 -13.67
CA LYS A 455 -23.88 14.45 -15.04
C LYS A 455 -23.36 13.02 -15.12
N LEU A 456 -23.53 12.21 -14.07
CA LEU A 456 -23.18 10.80 -14.13
C LEU A 456 -24.12 10.03 -15.02
N ASP A 457 -23.58 9.27 -15.95
CA ASP A 457 -24.30 8.28 -16.73
C ASP A 457 -24.17 6.88 -16.12
N GLU A 458 -24.94 5.93 -16.66
CA GLU A 458 -24.95 4.54 -16.16
C GLU A 458 -23.57 3.87 -16.31
N THR A 459 -22.79 4.23 -17.31
CA THR A 459 -21.45 3.68 -17.56
C THR A 459 -20.47 4.11 -16.49
N LEU A 460 -20.48 5.39 -16.11
CA LEU A 460 -19.62 5.90 -15.04
C LEU A 460 -20.02 5.35 -13.67
N ILE A 461 -21.32 5.14 -13.42
CA ILE A 461 -21.81 4.48 -12.21
C ILE A 461 -21.38 3.01 -12.18
N ALA A 462 -21.46 2.30 -13.30
CA ALA A 462 -20.98 0.91 -13.39
C ALA A 462 -19.46 0.83 -13.21
N LEU A 463 -18.72 1.81 -13.75
CA LEU A 463 -17.27 1.94 -13.54
C LEU A 463 -16.91 2.12 -12.07
N ASP A 464 -17.58 3.04 -11.36
CA ASP A 464 -17.35 3.27 -9.92
C ASP A 464 -17.50 1.95 -9.14
N ARG A 465 -18.56 1.18 -9.38
CA ARG A 465 -18.78 -0.12 -8.74
C ARG A 465 -17.64 -1.11 -8.99
N VAL A 466 -17.12 -1.17 -10.22
CA VAL A 466 -16.00 -2.05 -10.57
C VAL A 466 -14.72 -1.60 -9.88
N MET A 467 -14.49 -0.29 -9.84
CA MET A 467 -13.25 0.28 -9.27
C MET A 467 -13.18 0.15 -7.76
N ILE A 468 -14.28 0.27 -7.04
CA ILE A 468 -14.30 0.14 -5.58
C ILE A 468 -14.34 -1.31 -5.09
N ALA A 469 -14.71 -2.27 -5.93
CA ALA A 469 -14.83 -3.66 -5.54
C ALA A 469 -13.45 -4.32 -5.31
N GLY A 470 -13.19 -4.83 -4.11
CA GLY A 470 -12.02 -5.66 -3.80
C GLY A 470 -10.68 -4.90 -3.67
N VAL A 471 -10.74 -3.66 -3.22
CA VAL A 471 -9.56 -2.85 -2.82
C VAL A 471 -9.54 -2.70 -1.31
#